data_ef4bb09648f6e57985c77e4e77985f73
#
_entry.id   ef4bb09648f6e57985c77e4e77985f73
#
_cell.length_a   1.000
_cell.length_b   1.000
_cell.length_c   1.000
_cell.angle_alpha   90.00
_cell.angle_beta   90.00
_cell.angle_gamma   90.00
#
_symmetry.space_group_name_H-M   'P 1'
#
loop_
_entity.id
_entity.type
_entity.pdbx_description
1 polymer ?
#
loop_
_entity_poly.entity_id
_entity_poly.type
_entity_poly.pdbx_seq_one_letter_code
_entity_poly.pdbx_strand_id
1 'polypeptide(L)'
;MKVQLVNYTSDAVDLLLFTKNTRLMDDDDAYDKISQWDEDKKKAELDYMLNTIRSSWEFIDYTFNIREVSRGFTHQFVRTRQASYAQQSQRTVDMQGFSYYTPEKIYVDETANVIYDDAMKMINDKYQELRDLG
;
A
#
# COMPACT_ATOMS: atom_id res chain seq x y z
N MET A 1 4.02 -11.00 -6.01
CA MET A 1 3.50 -9.81 -5.27
C MET A 1 2.05 -9.59 -5.67
N LYS A 2 1.18 -9.43 -4.70
CA LYS A 2 -0.23 -9.05 -4.88
C LYS A 2 -0.48 -7.72 -4.19
N VAL A 3 -1.15 -6.79 -4.88
CA VAL A 3 -1.54 -5.48 -4.34
C VAL A 3 -3.05 -5.35 -4.50
N GLN A 4 -3.73 -5.05 -3.40
CA GLN A 4 -5.16 -4.85 -3.36
C GLN A 4 -5.45 -3.47 -2.76
N LEU A 5 -6.23 -2.65 -3.46
CA LEU A 5 -6.81 -1.45 -2.88
C LEU A 5 -7.90 -1.86 -1.89
N VAL A 6 -7.75 -1.46 -0.63
CA VAL A 6 -8.67 -1.81 0.47
C VAL A 6 -9.63 -0.66 0.74
N ASN A 7 -9.11 0.56 0.73
CA ASN A 7 -9.89 1.76 1.00
C ASN A 7 -9.27 2.97 0.31
N TYR A 8 -10.06 3.97 0.06
CA TYR A 8 -9.64 5.27 -0.45
C TYR A 8 -10.60 6.35 0.06
N THR A 9 -10.18 7.62 0.00
CA THR A 9 -11.03 8.76 0.35
C THR A 9 -12.26 8.78 -0.57
N SER A 10 -13.46 8.65 0.02
CA SER A 10 -14.72 8.82 -0.72
C SER A 10 -14.82 10.27 -1.22
N ASP A 11 -15.56 10.47 -2.31
CA ASP A 11 -15.79 11.80 -2.90
C ASP A 11 -14.49 12.61 -3.13
N ALA A 12 -13.41 11.88 -3.47
CA ALA A 12 -12.06 12.43 -3.62
C ALA A 12 -12.01 13.62 -4.58
N VAL A 13 -12.78 13.58 -5.66
CA VAL A 13 -12.86 14.68 -6.64
C VAL A 13 -13.40 15.94 -5.99
N ASP A 14 -14.52 15.83 -5.30
CA ASP A 14 -15.19 16.97 -4.67
C ASP A 14 -14.32 17.56 -3.55
N LEU A 15 -13.66 16.69 -2.78
CA LEU A 15 -12.72 17.12 -1.75
C LEU A 15 -11.52 17.86 -2.34
N LEU A 16 -10.92 17.36 -3.43
CA LEU A 16 -9.83 18.05 -4.12
C LEU A 16 -10.25 19.42 -4.62
N LEU A 17 -11.41 19.51 -5.27
CA LEU A 17 -11.94 20.77 -5.80
C LEU A 17 -12.27 21.74 -4.68
N PHE A 18 -12.80 21.26 -3.56
CA PHE A 18 -13.03 22.06 -2.37
C PHE A 18 -11.71 22.63 -1.82
N THR A 19 -10.69 21.80 -1.60
CA THR A 19 -9.39 22.26 -1.08
C THR A 19 -8.71 23.27 -1.99
N LYS A 20 -8.87 23.14 -3.31
CA LYS A 20 -8.41 24.14 -4.28
C LYS A 20 -9.13 25.48 -4.10
N ASN A 21 -10.44 25.43 -3.88
CA ASN A 21 -11.29 26.62 -3.88
C ASN A 21 -11.45 27.29 -2.51
N THR A 22 -10.93 26.72 -1.42
CA THR A 22 -11.04 27.28 -0.06
C THR A 22 -10.57 28.72 0.08
N ARG A 23 -9.61 29.16 -0.73
CA ARG A 23 -9.09 30.53 -0.76
C ARG A 23 -9.93 31.50 -1.62
N LEU A 24 -10.93 30.99 -2.34
CA LEU A 24 -11.75 31.77 -3.27
C LEU A 24 -13.22 31.80 -2.86
N MET A 25 -13.64 30.86 -2.02
CA MET A 25 -15.01 30.70 -1.56
C MET A 25 -15.02 30.79 -0.03
N ASP A 26 -15.72 31.80 0.48
CA ASP A 26 -15.90 32.03 1.92
C ASP A 26 -17.37 31.76 2.30
N ASP A 27 -17.90 30.65 1.80
CA ASP A 27 -19.28 30.22 2.03
C ASP A 27 -19.29 28.97 2.90
N ASP A 28 -20.18 28.93 3.90
CA ASP A 28 -20.36 27.76 4.77
C ASP A 28 -20.80 26.50 3.99
N ASP A 29 -21.44 26.66 2.84
CA ASP A 29 -21.94 25.61 1.96
C ASP A 29 -21.07 25.38 0.71
N ALA A 30 -19.82 25.84 0.73
CA ALA A 30 -18.91 25.75 -0.43
C ALA A 30 -18.70 24.31 -0.91
N TYR A 31 -18.58 23.33 0.00
CA TYR A 31 -18.44 21.91 -0.34
C TYR A 31 -19.68 21.37 -1.06
N ASP A 32 -20.87 21.67 -0.54
CA ASP A 32 -22.14 21.21 -1.12
C ASP A 32 -22.36 21.83 -2.52
N LYS A 33 -21.99 23.09 -2.72
CA LYS A 33 -22.03 23.75 -4.03
C LYS A 33 -21.10 23.07 -5.04
N ILE A 34 -19.88 22.69 -4.62
CA ILE A 34 -18.89 22.03 -5.47
C ILE A 34 -19.36 20.63 -5.83
N SER A 35 -19.92 19.89 -4.90
CA SER A 35 -20.41 18.52 -5.14
C SER A 35 -21.51 18.47 -6.21
N GLN A 36 -22.25 19.56 -6.37
CA GLN A 36 -23.32 19.72 -7.36
C GLN A 36 -22.83 20.22 -8.73
N TRP A 37 -21.53 20.49 -8.90
CA TRP A 37 -21.00 20.86 -10.22
C TRP A 37 -21.18 19.73 -11.22
N ASP A 38 -21.39 20.06 -12.48
CA ASP A 38 -21.42 19.08 -13.56
C ASP A 38 -20.02 18.46 -13.79
N GLU A 39 -20.01 17.29 -14.41
CA GLU A 39 -18.79 16.51 -14.64
C GLU A 39 -17.76 17.24 -15.53
N ASP A 40 -18.23 18.01 -16.51
CA ASP A 40 -17.34 18.75 -17.42
C ASP A 40 -16.59 19.85 -16.66
N LYS A 41 -17.29 20.55 -15.78
CA LYS A 41 -16.69 21.56 -14.91
C LYS A 41 -15.72 20.93 -13.92
N LYS A 42 -16.10 19.83 -13.24
CA LYS A 42 -15.21 19.11 -12.32
C LYS A 42 -13.94 18.67 -13.04
N LYS A 43 -14.05 18.11 -14.24
CA LYS A 43 -12.93 17.66 -15.04
C LYS A 43 -11.99 18.81 -15.43
N ALA A 44 -12.54 19.92 -15.91
CA ALA A 44 -11.74 21.09 -16.30
C ALA A 44 -10.94 21.65 -15.11
N GLU A 45 -11.56 21.69 -13.93
CA GLU A 45 -10.93 22.16 -12.70
C GLU A 45 -9.84 21.20 -12.20
N LEU A 46 -10.05 19.87 -12.32
CA LEU A 46 -9.04 18.88 -12.01
C LEU A 46 -7.84 18.95 -12.97
N ASP A 47 -8.08 19.11 -14.26
CA ASP A 47 -7.02 19.27 -15.27
C ASP A 47 -6.15 20.49 -14.96
N TYR A 48 -6.75 21.57 -14.50
CA TYR A 48 -6.01 22.74 -14.01
C TYR A 48 -5.16 22.40 -12.77
N MET A 49 -5.73 21.67 -11.78
CA MET A 49 -5.02 21.28 -10.56
C MET A 49 -3.82 20.38 -10.82
N LEU A 50 -3.95 19.45 -11.76
CA LEU A 50 -2.85 18.54 -12.15
C LEU A 50 -1.57 19.29 -12.50
N ASN A 51 -1.72 20.47 -13.09
CA ASN A 51 -0.60 21.27 -13.57
C ASN A 51 -0.15 22.38 -12.62
N THR A 52 -0.94 22.70 -11.59
CA THR A 52 -0.72 23.93 -10.79
C THR A 52 -0.68 23.74 -9.28
N ILE A 53 -1.57 22.93 -8.69
CA ILE A 53 -1.79 22.87 -7.23
C ILE A 53 -1.58 21.45 -6.72
N ARG A 54 -0.32 21.10 -6.44
CA ARG A 54 0.04 19.74 -6.01
C ARG A 54 -0.27 19.45 -4.54
N SER A 55 -0.25 20.44 -3.66
CA SER A 55 -0.47 20.25 -2.23
C SER A 55 -1.87 19.73 -1.89
N SER A 56 -2.87 20.04 -2.69
CA SER A 56 -4.24 19.51 -2.48
C SER A 56 -4.33 17.99 -2.61
N TRP A 57 -3.40 17.35 -3.31
CA TRP A 57 -3.36 15.89 -3.44
C TRP A 57 -3.09 15.18 -2.11
N GLU A 58 -2.52 15.86 -1.12
CA GLU A 58 -2.25 15.33 0.22
C GLU A 58 -3.53 15.07 1.04
N PHE A 59 -4.69 15.56 0.60
CA PHE A 59 -5.98 15.29 1.22
C PHE A 59 -6.60 13.96 0.80
N ILE A 60 -5.99 13.25 -0.16
CA ILE A 60 -6.50 11.98 -0.67
C ILE A 60 -5.64 10.84 -0.18
N ASP A 61 -6.25 9.93 0.54
CA ASP A 61 -5.61 8.74 1.09
C ASP A 61 -6.02 7.47 0.35
N TYR A 62 -5.08 6.55 0.25
CA TYR A 62 -5.30 5.21 -0.27
C TYR A 62 -4.75 4.18 0.72
N THR A 63 -5.52 3.16 1.00
CA THR A 63 -5.07 2.03 1.83
C THR A 63 -4.90 0.79 0.95
N PHE A 64 -3.71 0.23 0.94
CA PHE A 64 -3.37 -0.97 0.18
C PHE A 64 -3.02 -2.13 1.09
N ASN A 65 -3.47 -3.34 0.71
CA ASN A 65 -2.96 -4.60 1.24
C ASN A 65 -1.94 -5.17 0.25
N ILE A 66 -0.69 -5.30 0.70
CA ILE A 66 0.42 -5.83 -0.12
C ILE A 66 0.80 -7.20 0.43
N ARG A 67 0.74 -8.22 -0.41
CA ARG A 67 0.99 -9.62 -0.04
C ARG A 67 1.97 -10.29 -1.01
N GLU A 68 2.50 -11.44 -0.60
CA GLU A 68 3.43 -12.23 -1.41
C GLU A 68 4.69 -11.42 -1.78
N VAL A 69 5.28 -10.81 -0.79
CA VAL A 69 6.54 -10.06 -0.89
C VAL A 69 7.55 -10.58 0.12
N SER A 70 8.83 -10.42 -0.19
CA SER A 70 9.89 -10.81 0.72
C SER A 70 9.97 -9.93 1.96
N ARG A 71 10.53 -10.45 3.05
CA ARG A 71 10.83 -9.64 4.24
C ARG A 71 11.83 -8.52 3.93
N GLY A 72 12.80 -8.80 3.05
CA GLY A 72 13.75 -7.78 2.58
C GLY A 72 13.06 -6.61 1.89
N PHE A 73 12.04 -6.85 1.07
CA PHE A 73 11.21 -5.81 0.47
C PHE A 73 10.53 -4.97 1.56
N THR A 74 9.80 -5.60 2.49
CA THR A 74 9.06 -4.86 3.52
C THR A 74 9.97 -4.03 4.42
N HIS A 75 11.16 -4.55 4.77
CA HIS A 75 12.15 -3.81 5.55
C HIS A 75 12.63 -2.51 4.90
N GLN A 76 12.70 -2.47 3.57
CA GLN A 76 13.06 -1.25 2.84
C GLN A 76 11.83 -0.37 2.63
N PHE A 77 10.71 -0.97 2.27
CA PHE A 77 9.49 -0.25 1.93
C PHE A 77 8.95 0.60 3.09
N VAL A 78 8.92 0.06 4.32
CA VAL A 78 8.46 0.80 5.51
C VAL A 78 9.35 1.99 5.91
N ARG A 79 10.52 2.13 5.28
CA ARG A 79 11.40 3.29 5.48
C ARG A 79 11.03 4.48 4.58
N THR A 80 10.16 4.27 3.60
CA THR A 80 9.60 5.34 2.77
C THR A 80 8.59 6.12 3.61
N ARG A 81 8.98 7.27 4.14
CA ARG A 81 8.23 8.00 5.18
C ARG A 81 7.06 8.84 4.65
N GLN A 82 6.67 8.64 3.41
CA GLN A 82 5.52 9.31 2.78
C GLN A 82 4.19 8.57 3.01
N ALA A 83 4.22 7.46 3.75
CA ALA A 83 3.04 6.69 4.08
C ALA A 83 3.14 6.11 5.50
N SER A 84 2.04 5.62 6.03
CA SER A 84 1.96 4.84 7.26
C SER A 84 1.91 3.36 6.93
N TYR A 85 2.55 2.53 7.73
CA TYR A 85 2.70 1.10 7.47
C TYR A 85 2.28 0.27 8.67
N ALA A 86 1.47 -0.76 8.42
CA ALA A 86 1.24 -1.86 9.34
C ALA A 86 1.85 -3.13 8.74
N GLN A 87 2.76 -3.76 9.46
CA GLN A 87 3.45 -4.94 9.00
C GLN A 87 3.17 -6.13 9.92
N GLN A 88 2.90 -7.31 9.33
CA GLN A 88 2.73 -8.53 10.09
C GLN A 88 3.97 -8.82 10.96
N SER A 89 3.73 -9.04 12.26
CA SER A 89 4.78 -9.38 13.22
C SER A 89 5.21 -10.84 13.04
N GLN A 90 6.51 -11.09 13.00
CA GLN A 90 7.08 -12.44 13.06
C GLN A 90 7.26 -12.94 14.49
N ARG A 91 7.04 -12.10 15.50
CA ARG A 91 7.16 -12.48 16.92
C ARG A 91 5.85 -12.91 17.55
N THR A 92 4.73 -12.46 16.98
CA THR A 92 3.38 -12.70 17.54
C THR A 92 2.57 -13.69 16.69
N VAL A 93 3.02 -13.96 15.47
CA VAL A 93 2.37 -14.91 14.57
C VAL A 93 3.15 -16.22 14.60
N ASP A 94 2.43 -17.33 14.74
CA ASP A 94 3.00 -18.66 14.57
C ASP A 94 3.48 -18.81 13.12
N MET A 95 4.78 -19.09 12.99
CA MET A 95 5.44 -19.21 11.69
C MET A 95 5.57 -20.66 11.22
N GLN A 96 4.89 -21.62 11.87
CA GLN A 96 4.87 -23.00 11.42
C GLN A 96 4.28 -23.10 10.01
N GLY A 97 4.97 -23.80 9.13
CA GLY A 97 4.52 -23.96 7.74
C GLY A 97 4.44 -22.65 6.96
N PHE A 98 5.29 -21.65 7.30
CA PHE A 98 5.29 -20.37 6.63
C PHE A 98 5.52 -20.47 5.14
N SER A 99 4.82 -19.66 4.37
CA SER A 99 5.12 -19.45 2.96
C SER A 99 6.30 -18.50 2.82
N TYR A 100 7.18 -18.77 1.84
CA TYR A 100 8.33 -17.93 1.55
C TYR A 100 8.32 -17.45 0.10
N TYR A 101 9.01 -16.35 -0.13
CA TYR A 101 9.18 -15.76 -1.45
C TYR A 101 10.45 -16.34 -2.09
N THR A 102 10.32 -16.98 -3.25
CA THR A 102 11.46 -17.42 -4.05
C THR A 102 11.78 -16.34 -5.08
N PRO A 103 12.99 -15.75 -5.08
CA PRO A 103 13.41 -14.80 -6.09
C PRO A 103 13.32 -15.40 -7.50
N GLU A 104 12.91 -14.61 -8.49
CA GLU A 104 12.74 -15.09 -9.87
C GLU A 104 13.99 -15.75 -10.44
N LYS A 105 15.17 -15.19 -10.18
CA LYS A 105 16.46 -15.77 -10.62
C LYS A 105 16.75 -17.16 -10.06
N ILE A 106 16.22 -17.45 -8.87
CA ILE A 106 16.33 -18.79 -8.24
C ILE A 106 15.23 -19.69 -8.82
N TYR A 107 14.03 -19.17 -8.95
CA TYR A 107 12.87 -19.93 -9.43
C TYR A 107 13.05 -20.49 -10.84
N VAL A 108 13.70 -19.75 -11.74
CA VAL A 108 13.93 -20.16 -13.14
C VAL A 108 15.09 -21.14 -13.30
N ASP A 109 15.96 -21.28 -12.31
CA ASP A 109 17.06 -22.25 -12.29
C ASP A 109 16.65 -23.46 -11.43
N GLU A 110 16.41 -24.59 -12.05
CA GLU A 110 15.92 -25.81 -11.38
C GLU A 110 16.84 -26.23 -10.22
N THR A 111 18.15 -26.20 -10.42
CA THR A 111 19.12 -26.57 -9.39
C THR A 111 19.12 -25.61 -8.22
N ALA A 112 19.12 -24.30 -8.51
CA ALA A 112 19.08 -23.28 -7.48
C ALA A 112 17.75 -23.32 -6.71
N ASN A 113 16.64 -23.59 -7.41
CA ASN A 113 15.33 -23.71 -6.79
C ASN A 113 15.26 -24.86 -5.80
N VAL A 114 15.78 -26.05 -6.16
CA VAL A 114 15.85 -27.21 -5.26
C VAL A 114 16.68 -26.89 -4.01
N ILE A 115 17.85 -26.31 -4.17
CA ILE A 115 18.72 -25.93 -3.04
C ILE A 115 18.02 -24.94 -2.12
N TYR A 116 17.33 -23.96 -2.70
CA TYR A 116 16.60 -22.94 -1.94
C TYR A 116 15.45 -23.55 -1.15
N ASP A 117 14.63 -24.38 -1.80
CA ASP A 117 13.51 -25.07 -1.16
C ASP A 117 13.94 -25.98 -0.02
N ASP A 118 15.02 -26.73 -0.19
CA ASP A 118 15.58 -27.62 0.84
C ASP A 118 16.07 -26.79 2.04
N ALA A 119 16.72 -25.65 1.80
CA ALA A 119 17.14 -24.75 2.86
C ALA A 119 15.94 -24.18 3.63
N MET A 120 14.88 -23.79 2.94
CA MET A 120 13.67 -23.24 3.58
C MET A 120 12.90 -24.30 4.37
N LYS A 121 12.84 -25.55 3.88
CA LYS A 121 12.28 -26.68 4.63
C LYS A 121 13.08 -26.94 5.90
N MET A 122 14.40 -27.00 5.80
CA MET A 122 15.27 -27.19 6.97
C MET A 122 15.06 -26.11 8.02
N ILE A 123 14.93 -24.84 7.60
CA ILE A 123 14.62 -23.72 8.52
C ILE A 123 13.28 -23.94 9.22
N ASN A 124 12.25 -24.34 8.49
CA ASN A 124 10.94 -24.62 9.06
C ASN A 124 10.99 -25.77 10.09
N ASP A 125 11.69 -26.84 9.78
CA ASP A 125 11.83 -28.00 10.66
C ASP A 125 12.58 -27.60 11.95
N LYS A 126 13.65 -26.84 11.83
CA LYS A 126 14.41 -26.34 13.00
C LYS A 126 13.62 -25.32 13.83
N TYR A 127 12.79 -24.51 13.19
CA TYR A 127 11.86 -23.63 13.91
C TYR A 127 10.89 -24.46 14.76
N GLN A 128 10.35 -25.53 14.18
CA GLN A 128 9.43 -26.41 14.90
C GLN A 128 10.11 -27.13 16.08
N GLU A 129 11.30 -27.71 15.86
CA GLU A 129 12.08 -28.35 16.94
C GLU A 129 12.33 -27.37 18.10
N LEU A 130 12.75 -26.13 17.81
CA LEU A 130 13.02 -25.12 18.83
C LEU A 130 11.76 -24.72 19.59
N ARG A 131 10.65 -24.60 18.88
CA ARG A 131 9.36 -24.26 19.47
C ARG A 131 8.86 -25.35 20.43
N ASP A 132 9.06 -26.62 20.10
CA ASP A 132 8.66 -27.76 20.91
C ASP A 132 9.50 -27.89 22.20
N LEU A 133 10.66 -27.22 22.25
CA LEU A 133 11.51 -27.17 23.45
C LEU A 133 11.12 -26.07 24.43
N GLY A 134 10.17 -25.17 24.10
CA GLY A 134 9.70 -24.08 24.97
C GLY A 134 10.00 -22.69 24.49
#